data_ec0374f57bef06bebb2c745e5eb0c11b
#
_entry.id   ec0374f57bef06bebb2c745e5eb0c11b
#
_cell.length_a   1.000
_cell.length_b   1.000
_cell.length_c   1.000
_cell.angle_alpha   90.00
_cell.angle_beta   90.00
_cell.angle_gamma   90.00
#
_symmetry.space_group_name_H-M   'P 1'
#
loop_
_entity.id
_entity.type
_entity.pdbx_description
1 polymer ?
#
loop_
_entity_poly.entity_id
_entity_poly.type
_entity_poly.pdbx_seq_one_letter_code
_entity_poly.pdbx_strand_id
1 'polypeptide(L)'
;MYEKLLEQLSGKLNQIHEVNHSSRYWRIVIGHWLFFFISAIYDRYLSVKAAIDSSLVTNTWFPPFKSGSLVCADHQTFLKKFHNESSYNLLVFGEIARKLKGFPFEIKHGSLQLEQLGQEKTFQYQNSLNPNAGFLRETVTELIQFYSKCVSDCSNDIVFANSYLTRVDLIRLQLALGQVPYLSTPKISSDQPSPDFNIRGYFKFSFIDNEFESLLDDMLAELIPTCYVEGYARINKKCQEAFPRFPKAIFTAAPGVDVGLNLWIASQIDKGVKLITTHHGGGYGSHLWSFYETHEIKTSDKYFTWGWTTKGSPSLVPTASGKLFHAKRKITQNPRGFILWINYSLPPYARIHLSDVLGPQMPVYIDEQRRFLSAVSEKVRELILLRLYMHDYGWGECDRWGKFDPPIKMDQGNMPFYEQINNSRLVITTYNSTTYLEAFVANVPTILFWNPRYEQLRVSAQPFFDDLRRVGILHDTPESAAEKVNEVYEDPMSWWSSLEIQEVKTRFCYQFARTSDNWISEWKEKLLKIVSAKKNYRK
;
A
#
# COMPACT_ATOMS: atom_id res chain seq x y z
N MET A 1 10.56 -18.65 -5.49
CA MET A 1 9.18 -18.97 -5.92
C MET A 1 8.58 -17.92 -6.84
N TYR A 2 8.31 -16.67 -6.38
CA TYR A 2 7.66 -15.63 -7.21
C TYR A 2 8.28 -15.46 -8.61
N GLU A 3 9.61 -15.37 -8.73
CA GLU A 3 10.28 -15.19 -10.03
C GLU A 3 10.07 -16.40 -10.96
N LYS A 4 10.17 -17.63 -10.42
CA LYS A 4 9.91 -18.86 -11.18
C LYS A 4 8.46 -18.91 -11.71
N LEU A 5 7.48 -18.59 -10.86
CA LEU A 5 6.08 -18.58 -11.25
C LEU A 5 5.78 -17.48 -12.27
N LEU A 6 6.34 -16.29 -12.10
CA LEU A 6 6.17 -15.19 -13.04
C LEU A 6 6.69 -15.55 -14.44
N GLU A 7 7.86 -16.18 -14.51
CA GLU A 7 8.45 -16.61 -15.79
C GLU A 7 7.54 -17.61 -16.51
N GLN A 8 7.08 -18.64 -15.80
CA GLN A 8 6.19 -19.65 -16.40
C GLN A 8 4.82 -19.09 -16.79
N LEU A 9 4.21 -18.25 -15.94
CA LEU A 9 2.95 -17.60 -16.27
C LEU A 9 3.11 -16.67 -17.47
N SER A 10 4.22 -15.95 -17.58
CA SER A 10 4.52 -15.11 -18.75
C SER A 10 4.51 -15.91 -20.04
N GLY A 11 5.17 -17.07 -20.05
CA GLY A 11 5.18 -17.97 -21.21
C GLY A 11 3.78 -18.50 -21.56
N LYS A 12 3.01 -18.95 -20.54
CA LYS A 12 1.66 -19.48 -20.75
C LYS A 12 0.68 -18.40 -21.21
N LEU A 13 0.74 -17.20 -20.66
CA LEU A 13 -0.10 -16.07 -21.08
C LEU A 13 0.25 -15.61 -22.49
N ASN A 14 1.54 -15.60 -22.88
CA ASN A 14 1.94 -15.35 -24.25
C ASN A 14 1.33 -16.38 -25.22
N GLN A 15 1.34 -17.65 -24.85
CA GLN A 15 0.76 -18.73 -25.65
C GLN A 15 -0.76 -18.62 -25.76
N ILE A 16 -1.47 -18.39 -24.63
CA ILE A 16 -2.93 -18.27 -24.58
C ILE A 16 -3.43 -17.08 -25.40
N HIS A 17 -2.72 -15.96 -25.35
CA HIS A 17 -3.12 -14.73 -26.04
C HIS A 17 -2.48 -14.54 -27.40
N GLU A 18 -1.69 -15.50 -27.87
CA GLU A 18 -0.96 -15.45 -29.16
C GLU A 18 -0.12 -14.17 -29.30
N VAL A 19 0.57 -13.79 -28.21
CA VAL A 19 1.42 -12.60 -28.13
C VAL A 19 2.86 -12.98 -27.74
N ASN A 20 3.80 -12.03 -27.91
CA ASN A 20 5.20 -12.22 -27.52
C ASN A 20 5.69 -11.05 -26.68
N HIS A 21 5.09 -10.89 -25.49
CA HIS A 21 5.48 -9.85 -24.56
C HIS A 21 6.65 -10.28 -23.68
N SER A 22 7.43 -9.29 -23.24
CA SER A 22 8.57 -9.51 -22.33
C SER A 22 8.13 -9.95 -20.93
N SER A 23 9.03 -10.59 -20.19
CA SER A 23 8.79 -10.89 -18.75
C SER A 23 8.56 -9.60 -17.94
N ARG A 24 9.13 -8.46 -18.37
CA ARG A 24 8.87 -7.16 -17.75
C ARG A 24 7.43 -6.69 -17.98
N TYR A 25 6.89 -6.92 -19.17
CA TYR A 25 5.47 -6.67 -19.47
C TYR A 25 4.57 -7.40 -18.49
N TRP A 26 4.72 -8.72 -18.38
CA TRP A 26 3.89 -9.53 -17.51
C TRP A 26 4.12 -9.22 -16.03
N ARG A 27 5.34 -8.87 -15.62
CA ARG A 27 5.60 -8.38 -14.25
C ARG A 27 4.77 -7.13 -13.93
N ILE A 28 4.64 -6.19 -14.85
CA ILE A 28 3.81 -4.99 -14.67
C ILE A 28 2.33 -5.36 -14.60
N VAL A 29 1.88 -6.27 -15.46
CA VAL A 29 0.46 -6.63 -15.58
C VAL A 29 -0.03 -7.50 -14.43
N ILE A 30 0.64 -8.62 -14.16
CA ILE A 30 0.17 -9.62 -13.19
C ILE A 30 0.97 -9.65 -11.88
N GLY A 31 2.12 -8.96 -11.82
CA GLY A 31 3.09 -9.17 -10.75
C GLY A 31 2.57 -8.83 -9.36
N HIS A 32 1.76 -7.80 -9.22
CA HIS A 32 1.09 -7.48 -7.96
C HIS A 32 0.14 -8.60 -7.54
N TRP A 33 -0.79 -9.00 -8.42
CA TRP A 33 -1.70 -10.08 -8.13
C TRP A 33 -0.95 -11.37 -7.76
N LEU A 34 0.06 -11.76 -8.54
CA LEU A 34 0.82 -12.98 -8.31
C LEU A 34 1.47 -13.00 -6.92
N PHE A 35 2.03 -11.87 -6.50
CA PHE A 35 2.63 -11.77 -5.17
C PHE A 35 1.58 -11.93 -4.06
N PHE A 36 0.44 -11.25 -4.17
CA PHE A 36 -0.64 -11.37 -3.20
C PHE A 36 -1.27 -12.77 -3.19
N PHE A 37 -1.41 -13.40 -4.35
CA PHE A 37 -1.86 -14.78 -4.48
C PHE A 37 -0.96 -15.72 -3.68
N ILE A 38 0.36 -15.68 -3.94
CA ILE A 38 1.33 -16.53 -3.23
C ILE A 38 1.27 -16.26 -1.72
N SER A 39 1.30 -14.99 -1.31
CA SER A 39 1.32 -14.60 0.10
C SER A 39 0.04 -15.03 0.84
N ALA A 40 -1.12 -14.80 0.23
CA ALA A 40 -2.40 -15.15 0.84
C ALA A 40 -2.57 -16.67 0.97
N ILE A 41 -2.23 -17.43 -0.06
CA ILE A 41 -2.32 -18.90 0.00
C ILE A 41 -1.30 -19.47 0.99
N TYR A 42 -0.11 -18.89 1.07
CA TYR A 42 0.91 -19.32 2.04
C TYR A 42 0.45 -19.14 3.49
N ASP A 43 -0.14 -17.99 3.82
CA ASP A 43 -0.69 -17.74 5.14
C ASP A 43 -1.78 -18.76 5.53
N ARG A 44 -2.73 -19.03 4.61
CA ARG A 44 -3.81 -20.02 4.85
C ARG A 44 -3.25 -21.44 4.92
N TYR A 45 -2.28 -21.77 4.07
CA TYR A 45 -1.57 -23.04 4.12
C TYR A 45 -0.91 -23.28 5.48
N LEU A 46 -0.14 -22.29 5.97
CA LEU A 46 0.51 -22.40 7.29
C LEU A 46 -0.51 -22.55 8.41
N SER A 47 -1.63 -21.85 8.34
CA SER A 47 -2.71 -21.93 9.34
C SER A 47 -3.35 -23.32 9.37
N VAL A 48 -3.67 -23.89 8.19
CA VAL A 48 -4.22 -25.25 8.08
C VAL A 48 -3.19 -26.28 8.53
N LYS A 49 -1.93 -26.12 8.11
CA LYS A 49 -0.83 -27.01 8.49
C LYS A 49 -0.62 -27.02 10.01
N ALA A 50 -0.62 -25.85 10.65
CA ALA A 50 -0.53 -25.75 12.11
C ALA A 50 -1.70 -26.44 12.82
N ALA A 51 -2.91 -26.36 12.28
CA ALA A 51 -4.07 -27.06 12.82
C ALA A 51 -3.92 -28.59 12.69
N ILE A 52 -3.43 -29.09 11.56
CA ILE A 52 -3.13 -30.52 11.33
C ILE A 52 -2.05 -30.98 12.32
N ASP A 53 -0.92 -30.27 12.38
CA ASP A 53 0.25 -30.66 13.16
C ASP A 53 -0.01 -30.59 14.68
N SER A 54 -0.96 -29.73 15.12
CA SER A 54 -1.35 -29.64 16.53
C SER A 54 -2.04 -30.89 17.06
N SER A 55 -2.64 -31.71 16.19
CA SER A 55 -3.51 -32.86 16.53
C SER A 55 -4.68 -32.53 17.46
N LEU A 56 -4.99 -31.24 17.67
CA LEU A 56 -6.09 -30.80 18.50
C LEU A 56 -7.42 -30.73 17.75
N VAL A 57 -7.35 -30.61 16.41
CA VAL A 57 -8.53 -30.57 15.53
C VAL A 57 -8.88 -32.00 15.13
N THR A 58 -9.94 -32.53 15.70
CA THR A 58 -10.42 -33.89 15.40
C THR A 58 -11.43 -33.94 14.26
N ASN A 59 -12.16 -32.86 14.03
CA ASN A 59 -13.13 -32.70 12.96
C ASN A 59 -13.39 -31.20 12.67
N THR A 60 -13.80 -30.87 11.46
CA THR A 60 -14.22 -29.52 11.06
C THR A 60 -15.34 -29.59 10.02
N TRP A 61 -15.78 -28.43 9.52
CA TRP A 61 -16.74 -28.37 8.43
C TRP A 61 -16.42 -27.21 7.50
N PHE A 62 -16.80 -27.36 6.23
CA PHE A 62 -16.70 -26.31 5.22
C PHE A 62 -17.99 -26.24 4.40
N PRO A 63 -18.29 -25.06 3.80
CA PRO A 63 -19.36 -24.96 2.82
C PRO A 63 -19.02 -25.72 1.55
N PRO A 64 -20.03 -26.10 0.74
CA PRO A 64 -19.78 -26.75 -0.54
C PRO A 64 -18.99 -25.83 -1.47
N PHE A 65 -17.97 -26.39 -2.09
CA PHE A 65 -17.19 -25.70 -3.12
C PHE A 65 -17.79 -25.92 -4.50
N LYS A 66 -17.93 -24.84 -5.26
CA LYS A 66 -18.30 -24.89 -6.68
C LYS A 66 -17.17 -24.31 -7.51
N SER A 67 -16.72 -25.01 -8.53
CA SER A 67 -15.70 -24.48 -9.45
C SER A 67 -16.11 -23.13 -10.02
N GLY A 68 -15.16 -22.20 -10.02
CA GLY A 68 -15.37 -20.80 -10.42
C GLY A 68 -15.83 -19.87 -9.29
N SER A 69 -16.18 -20.39 -8.09
CA SER A 69 -16.62 -19.52 -6.98
C SER A 69 -15.51 -18.64 -6.41
N LEU A 70 -14.26 -19.01 -6.60
CA LEU A 70 -13.09 -18.22 -6.19
C LEU A 70 -12.58 -17.26 -7.26
N VAL A 71 -13.08 -17.35 -8.50
CA VAL A 71 -12.62 -16.50 -9.59
C VAL A 71 -13.04 -15.06 -9.37
N CYS A 72 -12.08 -14.15 -9.44
CA CYS A 72 -12.29 -12.70 -9.34
C CYS A 72 -12.20 -12.03 -10.72
N ALA A 73 -12.85 -10.87 -10.87
CA ALA A 73 -12.76 -10.07 -12.10
C ALA A 73 -11.35 -9.52 -12.32
N ASP A 74 -10.77 -8.96 -11.27
CA ASP A 74 -9.49 -8.26 -11.29
C ASP A 74 -8.75 -8.34 -9.95
N HIS A 75 -7.58 -7.75 -9.92
CA HIS A 75 -6.74 -7.69 -8.73
C HIS A 75 -7.40 -6.97 -7.54
N GLN A 76 -8.12 -5.89 -7.78
CA GLN A 76 -8.78 -5.13 -6.70
C GLN A 76 -9.90 -5.95 -6.06
N THR A 77 -10.71 -6.63 -6.88
CA THR A 77 -11.75 -7.55 -6.40
C THR A 77 -11.14 -8.71 -5.62
N PHE A 78 -10.02 -9.27 -6.11
CA PHE A 78 -9.26 -10.30 -5.41
C PHE A 78 -8.81 -9.81 -4.03
N LEU A 79 -8.18 -8.64 -3.96
CA LEU A 79 -7.74 -8.06 -2.68
C LEU A 79 -8.90 -7.83 -1.72
N LYS A 80 -10.00 -7.24 -2.20
CA LYS A 80 -11.18 -6.99 -1.38
C LYS A 80 -11.71 -8.27 -0.76
N LYS A 81 -11.86 -9.33 -1.56
CA LYS A 81 -12.37 -10.63 -1.08
C LYS A 81 -11.45 -11.28 -0.05
N PHE A 82 -10.15 -11.35 -0.32
CA PHE A 82 -9.18 -11.88 0.64
C PHE A 82 -9.05 -11.06 1.92
N HIS A 83 -9.32 -9.76 1.86
CA HIS A 83 -9.24 -8.86 3.01
C HIS A 83 -10.46 -8.95 3.92
N ASN A 84 -11.64 -8.86 3.30
CA ASN A 84 -12.83 -8.42 4.01
C ASN A 84 -13.94 -9.49 4.02
N GLU A 85 -13.85 -10.49 3.14
CA GLU A 85 -14.93 -11.47 3.02
C GLU A 85 -14.58 -12.78 3.75
N SER A 86 -15.09 -12.93 4.98
CA SER A 86 -14.90 -14.15 5.77
C SER A 86 -15.45 -15.40 5.05
N SER A 87 -16.57 -15.27 4.32
CA SER A 87 -17.14 -16.34 3.50
C SER A 87 -16.20 -16.80 2.39
N TYR A 88 -15.54 -15.85 1.72
CA TYR A 88 -14.56 -16.16 0.68
C TYR A 88 -13.32 -16.85 1.27
N ASN A 89 -12.80 -16.33 2.39
CA ASN A 89 -11.67 -16.95 3.07
C ASN A 89 -12.01 -18.35 3.57
N LEU A 90 -13.25 -18.59 4.06
CA LEU A 90 -13.69 -19.92 4.47
C LEU A 90 -13.69 -20.92 3.31
N LEU A 91 -14.09 -20.51 2.10
CA LEU A 91 -13.97 -21.36 0.90
C LEU A 91 -12.50 -21.66 0.57
N VAL A 92 -11.61 -20.68 0.67
CA VAL A 92 -10.17 -20.87 0.43
C VAL A 92 -9.57 -21.83 1.45
N PHE A 93 -9.87 -21.68 2.73
CA PHE A 93 -9.45 -22.61 3.79
C PHE A 93 -9.97 -24.03 3.55
N GLY A 94 -11.24 -24.16 3.13
CA GLY A 94 -11.86 -25.44 2.81
C GLY A 94 -11.15 -26.15 1.67
N GLU A 95 -10.82 -25.43 0.59
CA GLU A 95 -10.08 -26.00 -0.54
C GLU A 95 -8.66 -26.43 -0.17
N ILE A 96 -7.97 -25.65 0.65
CA ILE A 96 -6.64 -26.00 1.15
C ILE A 96 -6.72 -27.26 2.02
N ALA A 97 -7.65 -27.30 2.99
CA ALA A 97 -7.83 -28.46 3.88
C ALA A 97 -8.19 -29.74 3.12
N ARG A 98 -9.05 -29.63 2.09
CA ARG A 98 -9.43 -30.75 1.22
C ARG A 98 -8.23 -31.32 0.46
N LYS A 99 -7.34 -30.45 -0.01
CA LYS A 99 -6.13 -30.86 -0.77
C LYS A 99 -5.06 -31.46 0.13
N LEU A 100 -4.86 -30.93 1.33
CA LEU A 100 -3.87 -31.42 2.29
C LEU A 100 -4.30 -32.73 2.99
N LYS A 101 -5.59 -33.03 3.03
CA LYS A 101 -6.16 -34.27 3.63
C LYS A 101 -5.71 -34.54 5.07
N GLY A 102 -5.49 -33.50 5.86
CA GLY A 102 -4.85 -33.62 7.17
C GLY A 102 -5.78 -33.98 8.33
N PHE A 103 -7.10 -33.78 8.21
CA PHE A 103 -8.12 -34.16 9.21
C PHE A 103 -9.49 -34.34 8.56
N PRO A 104 -10.42 -35.07 9.22
CA PRO A 104 -11.78 -35.27 8.73
C PRO A 104 -12.54 -33.94 8.69
N PHE A 105 -13.35 -33.74 7.65
CA PHE A 105 -14.26 -32.63 7.57
C PHE A 105 -15.61 -32.98 6.94
N GLU A 106 -16.64 -32.23 7.32
CA GLU A 106 -17.99 -32.38 6.79
C GLU A 106 -18.29 -31.22 5.82
N ILE A 107 -19.02 -31.52 4.74
CA ILE A 107 -19.59 -30.48 3.88
C ILE A 107 -20.98 -30.13 4.40
N LYS A 108 -21.16 -28.93 4.93
CA LYS A 108 -22.44 -28.45 5.43
C LYS A 108 -23.16 -27.59 4.38
N HIS A 109 -24.27 -28.14 3.89
CA HIS A 109 -25.20 -27.41 3.02
C HIS A 109 -26.17 -26.61 3.91
N GLY A 110 -26.15 -25.30 3.81
CA GLY A 110 -27.07 -24.39 4.52
C GLY A 110 -26.75 -22.95 4.19
N SER A 111 -27.76 -22.09 4.31
CA SER A 111 -27.53 -20.65 4.29
C SER A 111 -26.83 -20.27 5.60
N LEU A 112 -25.51 -20.44 5.64
CA LEU A 112 -24.72 -19.75 6.64
C LEU A 112 -25.01 -18.27 6.48
N GLN A 113 -25.56 -17.62 7.51
CA GLN A 113 -25.61 -16.17 7.60
C GLN A 113 -24.16 -15.65 7.79
N LEU A 114 -23.28 -16.02 6.82
CA LEU A 114 -21.86 -15.61 6.77
C LEU A 114 -21.75 -14.10 6.62
N GLU A 115 -22.81 -13.44 6.16
CA GLU A 115 -22.92 -11.98 6.11
C GLU A 115 -22.88 -11.31 7.49
N GLN A 116 -23.16 -12.05 8.58
CA GLN A 116 -23.09 -11.52 9.94
C GLN A 116 -21.71 -11.71 10.61
N LEU A 117 -20.84 -12.55 10.05
CA LEU A 117 -19.47 -12.70 10.51
C LEU A 117 -18.59 -11.61 9.89
N GLY A 118 -18.51 -10.47 10.55
CA GLY A 118 -17.60 -9.40 10.16
C GLY A 118 -18.19 -8.41 9.14
N GLN A 119 -19.35 -7.81 9.43
CA GLN A 119 -19.66 -6.53 8.80
C GLN A 119 -18.58 -5.54 9.22
N GLU A 120 -17.71 -5.18 8.27
CA GLU A 120 -16.81 -4.04 8.43
C GLU A 120 -17.63 -2.83 8.84
N LYS A 121 -17.48 -2.41 10.08
CA LYS A 121 -17.81 -1.04 10.45
C LYS A 121 -16.75 -0.14 9.80
N THR A 122 -16.96 0.19 8.54
CA THR A 122 -16.22 1.28 7.90
C THR A 122 -16.66 2.53 8.63
N PHE A 123 -15.77 3.14 9.40
CA PHE A 123 -15.98 4.52 9.85
C PHE A 123 -16.03 5.36 8.59
N GLN A 124 -17.24 5.71 8.15
CA GLN A 124 -17.37 6.64 7.05
C GLN A 124 -16.73 7.93 7.54
N TYR A 125 -15.56 8.26 6.97
CA TYR A 125 -15.13 9.64 6.91
C TYR A 125 -16.31 10.38 6.27
N GLN A 126 -17.22 10.88 7.10
CA GLN A 126 -18.13 11.89 6.64
C GLN A 126 -17.21 13.06 6.29
N ASN A 127 -16.72 13.04 5.04
CA ASN A 127 -16.46 14.31 4.41
C ASN A 127 -17.78 15.06 4.60
N SER A 128 -17.81 15.99 5.52
CA SER A 128 -18.85 17.01 5.65
C SER A 128 -18.77 17.91 4.42
N LEU A 129 -18.88 17.28 3.26
CA LEU A 129 -18.97 17.93 1.98
C LEU A 129 -20.43 18.38 1.91
N ASN A 130 -20.60 19.68 2.05
CA ASN A 130 -21.78 20.41 1.60
C ASN A 130 -22.38 19.67 0.41
N PRO A 131 -23.70 19.31 0.38
CA PRO A 131 -24.33 18.62 -0.74
C PRO A 131 -24.07 19.32 -2.09
N ASN A 132 -23.94 20.65 -2.07
CA ASN A 132 -23.52 21.45 -3.23
C ASN A 132 -22.06 21.24 -3.65
N ALA A 133 -21.19 20.76 -2.78
CA ALA A 133 -19.80 20.44 -3.14
C ALA A 133 -19.68 19.12 -3.94
N GLY A 134 -20.64 18.21 -3.82
CA GLY A 134 -20.72 16.99 -4.62
C GLY A 134 -20.97 17.31 -6.10
N PHE A 135 -21.99 18.10 -6.39
CA PHE A 135 -22.36 18.50 -7.75
C PHE A 135 -21.25 19.30 -8.44
N LEU A 136 -20.69 20.31 -7.75
CA LEU A 136 -19.53 21.07 -8.27
C LEU A 136 -18.31 20.18 -8.53
N ARG A 137 -18.08 19.18 -7.70
CA ARG A 137 -16.96 18.24 -7.86
C ARG A 137 -17.17 17.31 -9.05
N GLU A 138 -18.39 16.83 -9.28
CA GLU A 138 -18.73 16.02 -10.46
C GLU A 138 -18.57 16.82 -11.74
N THR A 139 -19.16 18.03 -11.82
CA THR A 139 -19.04 18.92 -12.98
C THR A 139 -17.58 19.29 -13.27
N VAL A 140 -16.78 19.62 -12.26
CA VAL A 140 -15.35 19.89 -12.43
C VAL A 140 -14.61 18.62 -12.89
N THR A 141 -14.99 17.46 -12.43
CA THR A 141 -14.39 16.19 -12.85
C THR A 141 -14.71 15.88 -14.31
N GLU A 142 -15.94 16.09 -14.74
CA GLU A 142 -16.37 15.94 -16.14
C GLU A 142 -15.66 16.92 -17.07
N LEU A 143 -15.54 18.18 -16.68
CA LEU A 143 -14.77 19.19 -17.42
C LEU A 143 -13.29 18.82 -17.55
N ILE A 144 -12.68 18.29 -16.48
CA ILE A 144 -11.31 17.82 -16.51
C ILE A 144 -11.17 16.60 -17.43
N GLN A 145 -12.14 15.68 -17.42
CA GLN A 145 -12.13 14.52 -18.30
C GLN A 145 -12.29 14.93 -19.77
N PHE A 146 -13.21 15.84 -20.05
CA PHE A 146 -13.39 16.40 -21.40
C PHE A 146 -12.14 17.12 -21.89
N TYR A 147 -11.56 18.01 -21.08
CA TYR A 147 -10.30 18.69 -21.37
C TYR A 147 -9.16 17.69 -21.62
N SER A 148 -9.01 16.68 -20.74
CA SER A 148 -7.98 15.65 -20.88
C SER A 148 -8.14 14.84 -22.16
N LYS A 149 -9.39 14.60 -22.60
CA LYS A 149 -9.67 13.95 -23.88
C LYS A 149 -9.24 14.82 -25.06
N CYS A 150 -9.53 16.12 -25.02
CA CYS A 150 -9.11 17.08 -26.07
C CYS A 150 -7.59 17.21 -26.16
N VAL A 151 -6.85 17.09 -25.05
CA VAL A 151 -5.38 17.22 -25.01
C VAL A 151 -4.66 15.87 -25.07
N SER A 152 -5.38 14.75 -25.07
CA SER A 152 -4.77 13.40 -25.09
C SER A 152 -3.92 13.14 -26.35
N ASP A 153 -4.25 13.80 -27.45
CA ASP A 153 -3.53 13.72 -28.72
C ASP A 153 -2.37 14.73 -28.79
N CYS A 154 -2.23 15.64 -27.80
CA CYS A 154 -1.05 16.49 -27.71
C CYS A 154 0.16 15.63 -27.36
N SER A 155 1.27 15.82 -28.08
CA SER A 155 2.52 15.08 -27.89
C SER A 155 3.26 15.50 -26.63
N ASN A 156 2.74 15.13 -25.46
CA ASN A 156 3.46 15.30 -24.21
C ASN A 156 4.58 14.25 -24.11
N ASP A 157 5.78 14.71 -23.84
CA ASP A 157 6.95 13.83 -23.68
C ASP A 157 6.82 12.90 -22.46
N ILE A 158 6.16 13.39 -21.38
CA ILE A 158 5.98 12.65 -20.14
C ILE A 158 4.49 12.64 -19.76
N VAL A 159 3.93 11.45 -19.64
CA VAL A 159 2.57 11.26 -19.12
C VAL A 159 2.64 10.95 -17.63
N PHE A 160 1.93 11.74 -16.83
CA PHE A 160 1.81 11.54 -15.39
C PHE A 160 0.48 10.81 -15.08
N ALA A 161 0.58 9.60 -14.57
CA ALA A 161 -0.56 8.80 -14.16
C ALA A 161 -0.44 8.44 -12.68
N ASN A 162 -1.47 8.73 -11.87
CA ASN A 162 -1.45 8.47 -10.41
C ASN A 162 -0.16 8.97 -9.72
N SER A 163 0.19 10.24 -9.94
CA SER A 163 1.49 10.81 -9.50
C SER A 163 1.58 11.08 -8.00
N TYR A 164 0.48 11.01 -7.24
CA TYR A 164 0.38 11.42 -5.83
C TYR A 164 0.75 12.89 -5.56
N LEU A 165 0.87 13.70 -6.60
CA LEU A 165 0.99 15.16 -6.49
C LEU A 165 -0.40 15.78 -6.37
N THR A 166 -0.49 16.95 -5.75
CA THR A 166 -1.71 17.76 -5.81
C THR A 166 -1.96 18.18 -7.27
N ARG A 167 -3.22 18.44 -7.64
CA ARG A 167 -3.53 18.92 -9.01
C ARG A 167 -2.75 20.19 -9.36
N VAL A 168 -2.62 21.12 -8.41
CA VAL A 168 -1.88 22.37 -8.61
C VAL A 168 -0.40 22.09 -8.87
N ASP A 169 0.22 21.23 -8.06
CA ASP A 169 1.63 20.90 -8.21
C ASP A 169 1.90 20.12 -9.51
N LEU A 170 0.96 19.24 -9.90
CA LEU A 170 1.04 18.52 -11.17
C LEU A 170 0.96 19.46 -12.37
N ILE A 171 0.05 20.45 -12.36
CA ILE A 171 -0.04 21.49 -13.39
C ILE A 171 1.27 22.29 -13.45
N ARG A 172 1.76 22.77 -12.30
CA ARG A 172 3.01 23.54 -12.23
C ARG A 172 4.21 22.78 -12.78
N LEU A 173 4.31 21.49 -12.44
CA LEU A 173 5.39 20.63 -12.95
C LEU A 173 5.30 20.43 -14.47
N GLN A 174 4.11 20.14 -15.00
CA GLN A 174 3.91 19.96 -16.44
C GLN A 174 4.18 21.23 -17.23
N LEU A 175 3.71 22.38 -16.75
CA LEU A 175 4.03 23.69 -17.34
C LEU A 175 5.54 23.99 -17.27
N ALA A 176 6.21 23.69 -16.17
CA ALA A 176 7.65 23.81 -16.05
C ALA A 176 8.42 22.92 -17.05
N LEU A 177 7.86 21.77 -17.41
CA LEU A 177 8.38 20.87 -18.46
C LEU A 177 8.06 21.34 -19.89
N GLY A 178 7.29 22.43 -20.06
CA GLY A 178 6.82 22.93 -21.35
C GLY A 178 5.70 22.07 -21.96
N GLN A 179 4.94 21.35 -21.13
CA GLN A 179 3.88 20.47 -21.56
C GLN A 179 2.49 21.06 -21.29
N VAL A 180 1.52 20.66 -22.12
CA VAL A 180 0.10 20.92 -21.83
C VAL A 180 -0.33 20.04 -20.66
N PRO A 181 -0.93 20.60 -19.58
CA PRO A 181 -1.30 19.80 -18.43
C PRO A 181 -2.30 18.69 -18.78
N TYR A 182 -1.97 17.45 -18.47
CA TYR A 182 -2.85 16.28 -18.57
C TYR A 182 -3.17 15.79 -17.15
N LEU A 183 -4.44 15.80 -16.77
CA LEU A 183 -4.88 15.69 -15.36
C LEU A 183 -5.71 14.45 -15.05
N SER A 184 -6.07 13.66 -16.07
CA SER A 184 -6.94 12.50 -15.91
C SER A 184 -6.20 11.21 -16.25
N THR A 185 -6.44 10.19 -15.43
CA THR A 185 -6.09 8.80 -15.79
C THR A 185 -7.40 8.10 -16.16
N PRO A 186 -7.57 7.64 -17.41
CA PRO A 186 -8.77 6.91 -17.82
C PRO A 186 -9.01 5.70 -16.92
N LYS A 187 -10.24 5.51 -16.47
CA LYS A 187 -10.65 4.31 -15.77
C LYS A 187 -11.23 3.31 -16.77
N ILE A 188 -10.64 2.16 -16.85
CA ILE A 188 -11.09 1.08 -17.71
C ILE A 188 -11.82 0.06 -16.83
N SER A 189 -13.12 -0.09 -17.04
CA SER A 189 -13.89 -1.13 -16.36
C SER A 189 -13.46 -2.51 -16.85
N SER A 190 -13.15 -3.39 -15.93
CA SER A 190 -13.00 -4.81 -16.20
C SER A 190 -14.40 -5.41 -16.34
N ASP A 191 -14.83 -5.69 -17.57
CA ASP A 191 -15.99 -6.57 -17.76
C ASP A 191 -15.62 -7.94 -17.15
N GLN A 192 -16.56 -8.57 -16.47
CA GLN A 192 -16.35 -9.87 -15.86
C GLN A 192 -16.87 -10.99 -16.76
N PRO A 193 -16.06 -11.50 -17.71
CA PRO A 193 -16.46 -12.66 -18.50
C PRO A 193 -16.54 -13.90 -17.59
N SER A 194 -17.35 -14.87 -17.99
CA SER A 194 -17.37 -16.17 -17.32
C SER A 194 -16.02 -16.87 -17.47
N PRO A 195 -15.49 -17.54 -16.42
CA PRO A 195 -14.24 -18.29 -16.50
C PRO A 195 -14.38 -19.49 -17.45
N ASP A 196 -13.36 -19.69 -18.29
CA ASP A 196 -13.25 -20.84 -19.19
C ASP A 196 -12.22 -21.84 -18.63
N PHE A 197 -12.70 -22.92 -18.03
CA PHE A 197 -11.84 -23.92 -17.40
C PHE A 197 -11.08 -24.79 -18.41
N ASN A 198 -11.42 -24.80 -19.69
CA ASN A 198 -10.59 -25.41 -20.72
C ASN A 198 -9.28 -24.62 -20.88
N ILE A 199 -9.39 -23.29 -20.99
CA ILE A 199 -8.22 -22.40 -21.06
C ILE A 199 -7.45 -22.42 -19.73
N ARG A 200 -8.15 -22.36 -18.60
CA ARG A 200 -7.55 -22.36 -17.26
C ARG A 200 -6.81 -23.65 -16.91
N GLY A 201 -7.20 -24.76 -17.53
CA GLY A 201 -6.49 -26.05 -17.42
C GLY A 201 -5.05 -26.02 -17.94
N TYR A 202 -4.67 -25.06 -18.77
CA TYR A 202 -3.29 -24.86 -19.24
C TYR A 202 -2.36 -24.27 -18.16
N PHE A 203 -2.89 -23.70 -17.07
CA PHE A 203 -2.08 -23.17 -15.97
C PHE A 203 -1.60 -24.30 -15.05
N LYS A 204 -0.64 -25.08 -15.51
CA LYS A 204 0.07 -26.11 -14.73
C LYS A 204 1.55 -25.78 -14.69
N PHE A 205 2.18 -25.87 -13.52
CA PHE A 205 3.61 -25.58 -13.38
C PHE A 205 4.46 -26.80 -13.73
N SER A 206 5.63 -26.56 -14.33
CA SER A 206 6.57 -27.61 -14.70
C SER A 206 7.53 -28.00 -13.56
N PHE A 207 7.52 -27.26 -12.46
CA PHE A 207 8.32 -27.54 -11.28
C PHE A 207 7.40 -27.58 -10.06
N ILE A 208 7.42 -28.65 -9.33
CA ILE A 208 6.73 -28.83 -8.06
C ILE A 208 7.72 -29.56 -7.16
N ASP A 209 8.37 -28.80 -6.26
CA ASP A 209 9.43 -29.32 -5.42
C ASP A 209 8.92 -29.66 -4.00
N ASN A 210 7.74 -29.16 -3.62
CA ASN A 210 7.17 -29.34 -2.29
C ASN A 210 5.63 -29.25 -2.27
N GLU A 211 5.04 -29.61 -1.13
CA GLU A 211 3.59 -29.63 -0.90
C GLU A 211 2.92 -28.28 -1.17
N PHE A 212 3.55 -27.18 -0.76
CA PHE A 212 2.99 -25.85 -0.98
C PHE A 212 2.98 -25.45 -2.46
N GLU A 213 4.00 -25.78 -3.22
CA GLU A 213 4.04 -25.54 -4.68
C GLU A 213 2.98 -26.35 -5.41
N SER A 214 2.74 -27.59 -4.99
CA SER A 214 1.63 -28.42 -5.50
C SER A 214 0.27 -27.77 -5.21
N LEU A 215 0.09 -27.24 -4.01
CA LEU A 215 -1.14 -26.54 -3.64
C LEU A 215 -1.36 -25.27 -4.48
N LEU A 216 -0.30 -24.47 -4.72
CA LEU A 216 -0.38 -23.29 -5.57
C LEU A 216 -0.77 -23.62 -7.01
N ASP A 217 -0.18 -24.68 -7.57
CA ASP A 217 -0.51 -25.18 -8.91
C ASP A 217 -2.00 -25.54 -9.02
N ASP A 218 -2.50 -26.25 -8.04
CA ASP A 218 -3.90 -26.68 -7.99
C ASP A 218 -4.90 -25.53 -7.80
N MET A 219 -4.49 -24.44 -7.14
CA MET A 219 -5.38 -23.31 -6.86
C MET A 219 -5.30 -22.20 -7.91
N LEU A 220 -4.29 -22.22 -8.78
CA LEU A 220 -4.05 -21.15 -9.73
C LEU A 220 -5.22 -20.93 -10.70
N ALA A 221 -5.75 -22.02 -11.28
CA ALA A 221 -6.85 -21.97 -12.23
C ALA A 221 -8.12 -21.33 -11.64
N GLU A 222 -8.35 -21.53 -10.34
CA GLU A 222 -9.50 -20.97 -9.61
C GLU A 222 -9.28 -19.53 -9.15
N LEU A 223 -8.04 -19.07 -9.01
CA LEU A 223 -7.74 -17.78 -8.39
C LEU A 223 -7.19 -16.73 -9.35
N ILE A 224 -6.74 -17.12 -10.55
CA ILE A 224 -6.29 -16.14 -11.55
C ILE A 224 -7.47 -15.28 -12.04
N PRO A 225 -7.41 -13.93 -11.92
CA PRO A 225 -8.48 -13.05 -12.34
C PRO A 225 -8.81 -13.15 -13.83
N THR A 226 -10.11 -13.00 -14.16
CA THR A 226 -10.58 -13.07 -15.55
C THR A 226 -9.99 -11.97 -16.43
N CYS A 227 -9.63 -10.82 -15.86
CA CYS A 227 -8.98 -9.72 -16.61
C CYS A 227 -7.64 -10.11 -17.22
N TYR A 228 -6.96 -11.13 -16.70
CA TYR A 228 -5.67 -11.61 -17.21
C TYR A 228 -5.80 -12.78 -18.18
N VAL A 229 -6.97 -13.38 -18.28
CA VAL A 229 -7.24 -14.56 -19.12
C VAL A 229 -8.34 -14.20 -20.12
N GLU A 230 -9.59 -14.43 -19.78
CA GLU A 230 -10.73 -14.29 -20.71
C GLU A 230 -11.01 -12.83 -21.10
N GLY A 231 -10.72 -11.87 -20.23
CA GLY A 231 -10.95 -10.44 -20.44
C GLY A 231 -9.79 -9.70 -21.10
N TYR A 232 -8.60 -10.31 -21.17
CA TYR A 232 -7.36 -9.63 -21.53
C TYR A 232 -7.43 -8.87 -22.86
N ALA A 233 -7.79 -9.53 -23.95
CA ALA A 233 -7.79 -8.92 -25.28
C ALA A 233 -8.70 -7.70 -25.36
N ARG A 234 -9.91 -7.80 -24.77
CA ARG A 234 -10.89 -6.71 -24.78
C ARG A 234 -10.44 -5.52 -23.93
N ILE A 235 -9.91 -5.77 -22.73
CA ILE A 235 -9.41 -4.70 -21.85
C ILE A 235 -8.21 -4.04 -22.49
N ASN A 236 -7.27 -4.81 -23.05
CA ASN A 236 -6.10 -4.27 -23.73
C ASN A 236 -6.49 -3.35 -24.91
N LYS A 237 -7.47 -3.73 -25.71
CA LYS A 237 -7.99 -2.88 -26.80
C LYS A 237 -8.55 -1.56 -26.25
N LYS A 238 -9.42 -1.61 -25.23
CA LYS A 238 -9.97 -0.40 -24.57
C LYS A 238 -8.86 0.52 -24.05
N CYS A 239 -7.78 -0.05 -23.49
CA CYS A 239 -6.65 0.72 -22.99
C CYS A 239 -5.91 1.46 -24.11
N GLN A 240 -5.66 0.79 -25.25
CA GLN A 240 -4.97 1.42 -26.38
C GLN A 240 -5.77 2.58 -27.00
N GLU A 241 -7.09 2.56 -26.86
CA GLU A 241 -7.99 3.61 -27.36
C GLU A 241 -8.13 4.79 -26.37
N ALA A 242 -8.03 4.53 -25.06
CA ALA A 242 -8.33 5.51 -24.02
C ALA A 242 -7.10 6.32 -23.55
N PHE A 243 -5.90 5.76 -23.62
CA PHE A 243 -4.68 6.39 -23.11
C PHE A 243 -3.86 7.06 -24.20
N PRO A 244 -3.00 8.06 -23.87
CA PRO A 244 -2.10 8.72 -24.83
C PRO A 244 -1.21 7.73 -25.59
N ARG A 245 -0.98 8.00 -26.90
CA ARG A 245 -0.38 6.99 -27.81
C ARG A 245 1.13 6.96 -27.82
N PHE A 246 1.80 8.10 -27.62
CA PHE A 246 3.23 8.24 -27.94
C PHE A 246 4.05 9.00 -26.89
N PRO A 247 3.95 8.68 -25.59
CA PRO A 247 4.84 9.32 -24.62
C PRO A 247 6.28 8.83 -24.79
N LYS A 248 7.27 9.64 -24.45
CA LYS A 248 8.67 9.22 -24.31
C LYS A 248 8.92 8.57 -22.95
N ALA A 249 8.18 9.01 -21.93
CA ALA A 249 8.22 8.43 -20.60
C ALA A 249 6.83 8.47 -19.93
N ILE A 250 6.62 7.55 -19.01
CA ILE A 250 5.45 7.51 -18.11
C ILE A 250 5.96 7.64 -16.68
N PHE A 251 5.33 8.53 -15.91
CA PHE A 251 5.58 8.69 -14.50
C PHE A 251 4.37 8.22 -13.69
N THR A 252 4.60 7.35 -12.71
CA THR A 252 3.55 6.90 -11.78
C THR A 252 4.09 6.64 -10.38
N ALA A 253 3.29 6.92 -9.35
CA ALA A 253 3.60 6.60 -7.96
C ALA A 253 2.86 5.35 -7.45
N ALA A 254 1.98 4.76 -8.25
CA ALA A 254 1.17 3.61 -7.84
C ALA A 254 1.01 2.60 -8.99
N PRO A 255 2.11 1.99 -9.48
CA PRO A 255 1.98 0.89 -10.42
C PRO A 255 1.33 -0.32 -9.71
N GLY A 256 0.48 -1.06 -10.44
CA GLY A 256 -0.12 -2.30 -9.93
C GLY A 256 -1.54 -2.16 -9.37
N VAL A 257 -2.06 -0.94 -9.18
CA VAL A 257 -3.39 -0.73 -8.60
C VAL A 257 -4.51 -0.88 -9.63
N ASP A 258 -4.32 -0.40 -10.86
CA ASP A 258 -5.33 -0.39 -11.92
C ASP A 258 -4.90 -1.26 -13.10
N VAL A 259 -5.75 -2.25 -13.46
CA VAL A 259 -5.43 -3.22 -14.52
C VAL A 259 -5.29 -2.54 -15.88
N GLY A 260 -6.16 -1.60 -16.21
CA GLY A 260 -6.12 -0.88 -17.48
C GLY A 260 -4.87 -0.02 -17.61
N LEU A 261 -4.51 0.70 -16.55
CA LEU A 261 -3.28 1.48 -16.50
C LEU A 261 -2.05 0.58 -16.65
N ASN A 262 -2.02 -0.56 -15.96
CA ASN A 262 -0.89 -1.49 -16.03
C ASN A 262 -0.71 -2.10 -17.42
N LEU A 263 -1.80 -2.49 -18.09
CA LEU A 263 -1.78 -3.00 -19.46
C LEU A 263 -1.26 -1.95 -20.44
N TRP A 264 -1.73 -0.70 -20.30
CA TRP A 264 -1.22 0.39 -21.13
C TRP A 264 0.26 0.66 -20.86
N ILE A 265 0.68 0.81 -19.59
CA ILE A 265 2.09 1.00 -19.22
C ILE A 265 2.95 -0.11 -19.82
N ALA A 266 2.59 -1.37 -19.60
CA ALA A 266 3.33 -2.52 -20.09
C ALA A 266 3.48 -2.50 -21.63
N SER A 267 2.39 -2.19 -22.35
CA SER A 267 2.41 -2.06 -23.81
C SER A 267 3.31 -0.93 -24.30
N GLN A 268 3.39 0.19 -23.58
CA GLN A 268 4.29 1.29 -23.94
C GLN A 268 5.76 0.94 -23.63
N ILE A 269 6.01 0.21 -22.55
CA ILE A 269 7.36 -0.25 -22.18
C ILE A 269 7.92 -1.20 -23.25
N ASP A 270 7.12 -2.14 -23.76
CA ASP A 270 7.55 -3.04 -24.84
C ASP A 270 7.87 -2.27 -26.14
N LYS A 271 7.24 -1.11 -26.37
CA LYS A 271 7.58 -0.18 -27.47
C LYS A 271 8.79 0.71 -27.16
N GLY A 272 9.35 0.60 -25.96
CA GLY A 272 10.55 1.30 -25.57
C GLY A 272 10.36 2.61 -24.83
N VAL A 273 9.15 2.94 -24.42
CA VAL A 273 8.85 4.06 -23.51
C VAL A 273 9.52 3.80 -22.16
N LYS A 274 10.02 4.86 -21.50
CA LYS A 274 10.65 4.74 -20.19
C LYS A 274 9.60 4.81 -19.08
N LEU A 275 9.71 3.93 -18.08
CA LEU A 275 8.91 3.98 -16.87
C LEU A 275 9.70 4.64 -15.74
N ILE A 276 9.13 5.67 -15.17
CA ILE A 276 9.64 6.37 -13.99
C ILE A 276 8.63 6.17 -12.87
N THR A 277 9.08 5.64 -11.74
CA THR A 277 8.21 5.44 -10.58
C THR A 277 8.76 6.18 -9.36
N THR A 278 7.92 6.36 -8.36
CA THR A 278 8.31 6.91 -7.05
C THR A 278 7.51 6.24 -5.96
N HIS A 279 8.05 6.18 -4.77
CA HIS A 279 7.25 5.71 -3.64
C HIS A 279 6.19 6.74 -3.23
N HIS A 280 5.12 6.24 -2.65
CA HIS A 280 3.92 7.00 -2.32
C HIS A 280 3.67 7.13 -0.82
N GLY A 281 4.49 6.46 -0.01
CA GLY A 281 4.38 6.43 1.44
C GLY A 281 5.72 6.32 2.16
N GLY A 282 5.68 6.14 3.48
CA GLY A 282 6.83 5.82 4.32
C GLY A 282 7.20 4.33 4.25
N GLY A 283 8.24 3.92 5.00
CA GLY A 283 8.75 2.55 5.03
C GLY A 283 9.72 2.21 3.88
N TYR A 284 9.59 2.84 2.73
CA TYR A 284 10.51 2.67 1.61
C TYR A 284 11.93 3.12 1.98
N GLY A 285 12.93 2.33 1.58
CA GLY A 285 14.33 2.59 1.91
C GLY A 285 14.70 2.27 3.35
N SER A 286 13.73 1.98 4.24
CA SER A 286 13.95 1.66 5.65
C SER A 286 13.60 0.24 6.04
N HIS A 287 12.48 -0.32 5.56
CA HIS A 287 12.09 -1.70 5.86
C HIS A 287 13.13 -2.70 5.38
N LEU A 288 13.35 -3.76 6.15
CA LEU A 288 14.23 -4.87 5.77
C LEU A 288 13.78 -5.46 4.42
N TRP A 289 12.48 -5.63 4.26
CA TRP A 289 11.89 -6.13 3.04
C TRP A 289 10.53 -5.50 2.75
N SER A 290 10.34 -5.09 1.50
CA SER A 290 9.07 -4.60 0.97
C SER A 290 8.88 -5.09 -0.46
N PHE A 291 7.76 -5.78 -0.70
CA PHE A 291 7.39 -6.19 -2.05
C PHE A 291 7.18 -4.98 -2.96
N TYR A 292 6.45 -3.97 -2.50
CA TYR A 292 6.15 -2.78 -3.29
C TYR A 292 7.43 -2.11 -3.80
N GLU A 293 8.38 -1.84 -2.90
CA GLU A 293 9.67 -1.25 -3.28
C GLU A 293 10.42 -2.12 -4.30
N THR A 294 10.51 -3.42 -4.03
CA THR A 294 11.21 -4.36 -4.92
C THR A 294 10.55 -4.43 -6.30
N HIS A 295 9.21 -4.50 -6.35
CA HIS A 295 8.46 -4.56 -7.59
C HIS A 295 8.57 -3.26 -8.40
N GLU A 296 8.40 -2.12 -7.75
CA GLU A 296 8.48 -0.80 -8.37
C GLU A 296 9.87 -0.53 -8.96
N ILE A 297 10.94 -0.86 -8.21
CA ILE A 297 12.32 -0.73 -8.70
C ILE A 297 12.59 -1.68 -9.89
N LYS A 298 12.14 -2.93 -9.81
CA LYS A 298 12.36 -3.92 -10.89
C LYS A 298 11.57 -3.62 -12.17
N THR A 299 10.44 -2.93 -12.06
CA THR A 299 9.61 -2.57 -13.20
C THR A 299 9.99 -1.25 -13.85
N SER A 300 10.64 -0.33 -13.12
CA SER A 300 10.99 1.01 -13.60
C SER A 300 12.37 1.11 -14.24
N ASP A 301 12.55 2.08 -15.13
CA ASP A 301 13.86 2.48 -15.64
C ASP A 301 14.56 3.43 -14.67
N LYS A 302 13.77 4.25 -13.97
CA LYS A 302 14.21 5.13 -12.88
C LYS A 302 13.19 5.15 -11.77
N TYR A 303 13.68 5.12 -10.53
CA TYR A 303 12.89 5.14 -9.32
C TYR A 303 13.26 6.38 -8.48
N PHE A 304 12.31 7.30 -8.31
CA PHE A 304 12.52 8.52 -7.51
C PHE A 304 12.30 8.20 -6.04
N THR A 305 13.35 8.37 -5.25
CA THR A 305 13.30 8.16 -3.80
C THR A 305 13.15 9.50 -3.06
N TRP A 306 12.70 9.47 -1.82
CA TRP A 306 12.62 10.67 -0.98
C TRP A 306 13.93 10.94 -0.22
N GLY A 307 15.07 10.74 -0.89
CA GLY A 307 16.41 11.05 -0.40
C GLY A 307 17.36 9.86 -0.37
N TRP A 308 16.86 8.66 -0.02
CA TRP A 308 17.70 7.48 0.14
C TRP A 308 18.22 6.95 -1.21
N THR A 309 19.35 6.26 -1.14
CA THR A 309 19.95 5.58 -2.27
C THR A 309 20.70 4.33 -1.81
N THR A 310 21.03 3.47 -2.74
CA THR A 310 21.86 2.28 -2.51
C THR A 310 23.07 2.32 -3.44
N LYS A 311 24.26 2.13 -2.89
CA LYS A 311 25.50 2.11 -3.66
C LYS A 311 25.40 1.07 -4.80
N GLY A 312 25.72 1.47 -6.02
CA GLY A 312 25.66 0.58 -7.18
C GLY A 312 24.30 0.44 -7.83
N SER A 313 23.27 1.19 -7.41
CA SER A 313 21.92 1.15 -7.99
C SER A 313 21.62 2.40 -8.81
N PRO A 314 22.01 2.43 -10.12
CA PRO A 314 21.86 3.63 -10.95
C PRO A 314 20.41 3.93 -11.34
N SER A 315 19.48 3.03 -11.06
CA SER A 315 18.04 3.25 -11.23
C SER A 315 17.44 4.15 -10.15
N LEU A 316 18.04 4.19 -8.95
CA LEU A 316 17.58 5.01 -7.85
C LEU A 316 18.00 6.47 -8.04
N VAL A 317 17.05 7.37 -7.93
CA VAL A 317 17.26 8.81 -8.13
C VAL A 317 16.77 9.55 -6.89
N PRO A 318 17.66 9.95 -5.97
CA PRO A 318 17.27 10.73 -4.81
C PRO A 318 16.66 12.07 -5.23
N THR A 319 15.44 12.35 -4.75
CA THR A 319 14.70 13.59 -5.05
C THR A 319 14.04 14.15 -3.79
N ALA A 320 13.63 15.40 -3.85
CA ALA A 320 12.71 15.94 -2.85
C ALA A 320 11.29 15.43 -3.12
N SER A 321 10.55 15.11 -2.05
CA SER A 321 9.15 14.67 -2.13
C SER A 321 8.20 15.87 -2.28
N GLY A 322 7.46 15.94 -3.38
CA GLY A 322 6.41 16.95 -3.55
C GLY A 322 5.26 16.75 -2.55
N LYS A 323 4.93 15.48 -2.20
CA LYS A 323 3.91 15.16 -1.19
C LYS A 323 4.29 15.70 0.20
N LEU A 324 5.51 15.39 0.68
CA LEU A 324 5.97 15.86 2.00
C LEU A 324 6.22 17.36 2.03
N PHE A 325 6.62 17.97 0.93
CA PHE A 325 6.70 19.42 0.81
C PHE A 325 5.35 20.08 1.01
N HIS A 326 4.28 19.50 0.46
CA HIS A 326 2.93 19.99 0.68
C HIS A 326 2.50 19.87 2.16
N ALA A 327 2.81 18.75 2.82
CA ALA A 327 2.59 18.56 4.25
C ALA A 327 3.35 19.61 5.08
N LYS A 328 4.65 19.81 4.80
CA LYS A 328 5.48 20.85 5.46
C LYS A 328 4.86 22.23 5.43
N ARG A 329 4.17 22.59 4.36
CA ARG A 329 3.54 23.92 4.21
C ARG A 329 2.17 24.04 4.86
N LYS A 330 1.45 22.94 5.03
CA LYS A 330 0.07 22.93 5.55
C LYS A 330 -0.04 22.64 7.03
N ILE A 331 0.95 21.94 7.59
CA ILE A 331 0.93 21.57 8.99
C ILE A 331 1.57 22.68 9.81
N THR A 332 0.84 23.13 10.84
CA THR A 332 1.29 24.08 11.86
C THR A 332 1.02 23.48 13.23
N GLN A 333 1.98 23.57 14.13
CA GLN A 333 1.83 23.05 15.48
C GLN A 333 0.99 23.98 16.35
N ASN A 334 0.15 23.39 17.23
CA ASN A 334 -0.57 24.10 18.29
C ASN A 334 0.01 23.71 19.67
N PRO A 335 0.80 24.59 20.34
CA PRO A 335 1.40 24.25 21.63
C PRO A 335 0.39 23.94 22.76
N ARG A 336 -0.87 24.40 22.60
CA ARG A 336 -1.97 24.18 23.56
C ARG A 336 -2.95 23.10 23.09
N GLY A 337 -2.63 22.41 21.99
CA GLY A 337 -3.45 21.36 21.41
C GLY A 337 -3.47 20.09 22.25
N PHE A 338 -4.15 19.08 21.73
CA PHE A 338 -4.18 17.73 22.30
C PHE A 338 -2.92 16.93 21.93
N ILE A 339 -2.77 15.76 22.53
CA ILE A 339 -1.78 14.76 22.14
C ILE A 339 -2.46 13.83 21.14
N LEU A 340 -2.03 13.87 19.87
CA LEU A 340 -2.60 13.05 18.81
C LEU A 340 -1.91 11.68 18.81
N TRP A 341 -2.63 10.63 19.21
CA TRP A 341 -2.15 9.26 19.17
C TRP A 341 -2.78 8.52 17.99
N ILE A 342 -1.95 8.02 17.07
CA ILE A 342 -2.39 7.46 15.79
C ILE A 342 -2.14 5.96 15.78
N ASN A 343 -3.23 5.21 15.73
CA ASN A 343 -3.22 3.77 15.65
C ASN A 343 -3.30 3.27 14.22
N TYR A 344 -2.98 2.00 14.07
CA TYR A 344 -2.94 1.25 12.85
C TYR A 344 -3.84 0.01 12.99
N SER A 345 -4.49 -0.42 11.91
CA SER A 345 -5.32 -1.61 11.89
C SER A 345 -5.15 -2.38 10.59
N LEU A 346 -5.14 -3.69 10.68
CA LEU A 346 -5.02 -4.60 9.54
C LEU A 346 -6.06 -5.69 9.60
N PRO A 347 -6.48 -6.23 8.44
CA PRO A 347 -7.34 -7.40 8.40
C PRO A 347 -6.72 -8.59 9.15
N PRO A 348 -7.54 -9.44 9.78
CA PRO A 348 -7.06 -10.63 10.50
C PRO A 348 -6.34 -11.64 9.60
N TYR A 349 -6.67 -11.64 8.33
CA TYR A 349 -6.05 -12.50 7.33
C TYR A 349 -4.88 -11.80 6.65
N ALA A 350 -3.67 -12.34 6.80
CA ALA A 350 -2.52 -11.81 6.07
C ALA A 350 -2.71 -11.98 4.56
N ARG A 351 -2.48 -10.92 3.82
CA ARG A 351 -2.54 -10.88 2.35
C ARG A 351 -1.19 -10.67 1.70
N ILE A 352 -0.24 -10.19 2.50
CA ILE A 352 1.09 -9.78 2.07
C ILE A 352 2.04 -9.97 3.24
N HIS A 353 3.25 -10.39 2.97
CA HIS A 353 4.31 -10.47 3.95
C HIS A 353 5.27 -9.31 3.71
N LEU A 354 5.42 -8.47 4.72
CA LEU A 354 6.27 -7.29 4.75
C LEU A 354 7.02 -7.25 6.10
N SER A 355 8.01 -6.38 6.19
CA SER A 355 8.64 -6.02 7.47
C SER A 355 7.78 -5.00 8.22
N ASP A 356 6.58 -5.40 8.59
CA ASP A 356 5.53 -4.64 9.25
C ASP A 356 4.64 -5.61 10.04
N VAL A 357 3.76 -5.11 10.90
CA VAL A 357 2.75 -5.93 11.59
C VAL A 357 1.86 -6.64 10.56
N LEU A 358 1.54 -7.90 10.81
CA LEU A 358 0.60 -8.68 10.00
C LEU A 358 -0.68 -8.98 10.79
N GLY A 359 -1.75 -9.37 10.09
CA GLY A 359 -3.04 -9.66 10.72
C GLY A 359 -2.95 -10.59 11.94
N PRO A 360 -2.29 -11.75 11.88
CA PRO A 360 -2.11 -12.63 13.04
C PRO A 360 -1.34 -12.03 14.22
N GLN A 361 -0.60 -10.94 14.01
CA GLN A 361 0.18 -10.22 15.03
C GLN A 361 -0.60 -9.06 15.67
N MET A 362 -1.75 -8.69 15.11
CA MET A 362 -2.59 -7.60 15.62
C MET A 362 -2.96 -7.73 17.11
N PRO A 363 -3.23 -8.94 17.67
CA PRO A 363 -3.47 -9.06 19.11
C PRO A 363 -2.30 -8.56 19.96
N VAL A 364 -1.06 -8.82 19.56
CA VAL A 364 0.14 -8.35 20.25
C VAL A 364 0.27 -6.84 20.11
N TYR A 365 0.09 -6.30 18.88
CA TYR A 365 0.08 -4.86 18.65
C TYR A 365 -0.97 -4.15 19.52
N ILE A 366 -2.20 -4.66 19.58
CA ILE A 366 -3.28 -4.09 20.41
C ILE A 366 -2.90 -4.14 21.90
N ASP A 367 -2.29 -5.22 22.38
CA ASP A 367 -1.82 -5.30 23.76
C ASP A 367 -0.72 -4.27 24.06
N GLU A 368 0.22 -4.06 23.16
CA GLU A 368 1.24 -3.01 23.27
C GLU A 368 0.60 -1.61 23.37
N GLN A 369 -0.43 -1.34 22.57
CA GLN A 369 -1.17 -0.08 22.65
C GLN A 369 -1.87 0.08 24.03
N ARG A 370 -2.43 -1.00 24.56
CA ARG A 370 -3.06 -0.98 25.92
C ARG A 370 -2.02 -0.71 27.01
N ARG A 371 -0.85 -1.33 26.94
CA ARG A 371 0.23 -1.11 27.90
C ARG A 371 0.74 0.33 27.84
N PHE A 372 0.89 0.92 26.65
CA PHE A 372 1.19 2.34 26.49
C PHE A 372 0.17 3.20 27.25
N LEU A 373 -1.11 2.99 26.98
CA LEU A 373 -2.19 3.77 27.59
C LEU A 373 -2.25 3.60 29.12
N SER A 374 -1.93 2.42 29.62
CA SER A 374 -1.89 2.14 31.06
C SER A 374 -0.68 2.80 31.75
N ALA A 375 0.41 3.04 31.02
CA ALA A 375 1.65 3.63 31.57
C ALA A 375 1.67 5.17 31.50
N VAL A 376 0.84 5.81 30.69
CA VAL A 376 0.71 7.26 30.70
C VAL A 376 -0.08 7.74 31.91
N SER A 377 0.29 8.90 32.47
CA SER A 377 -0.40 9.51 33.60
C SER A 377 -1.84 9.92 33.27
N GLU A 378 -2.68 10.06 34.28
CA GLU A 378 -4.08 10.50 34.11
C GLU A 378 -4.16 11.85 33.39
N LYS A 379 -3.32 12.82 33.78
CA LYS A 379 -3.23 14.14 33.11
C LYS A 379 -2.91 14.04 31.62
N VAL A 380 -2.00 13.15 31.26
CA VAL A 380 -1.66 12.90 29.84
C VAL A 380 -2.83 12.24 29.13
N ARG A 381 -3.49 11.28 29.77
CA ARG A 381 -4.63 10.54 29.21
C ARG A 381 -5.79 11.47 28.85
N GLU A 382 -6.08 12.48 29.68
CA GLU A 382 -7.11 13.50 29.41
C GLU A 382 -6.82 14.34 28.16
N LEU A 383 -5.55 14.51 27.81
CA LEU A 383 -5.10 15.26 26.65
C LEU A 383 -5.03 14.43 25.37
N ILE A 384 -5.10 13.10 25.45
CA ILE A 384 -5.01 12.23 24.29
C ILE A 384 -6.29 12.29 23.44
N LEU A 385 -6.09 12.50 22.14
CA LEU A 385 -7.07 12.18 21.11
C LEU A 385 -6.54 10.98 20.31
N LEU A 386 -7.21 9.84 20.43
CA LEU A 386 -6.90 8.64 19.67
C LEU A 386 -7.51 8.72 18.27
N ARG A 387 -6.68 8.70 17.25
CA ARG A 387 -7.12 8.54 15.87
C ARG A 387 -7.09 7.07 15.51
N LEU A 388 -8.28 6.48 15.34
CA LEU A 388 -8.42 5.12 14.84
C LEU A 388 -8.14 5.04 13.33
N TYR A 389 -7.76 3.85 12.87
CA TYR A 389 -7.72 3.57 11.45
C TYR A 389 -9.14 3.57 10.87
N MET A 390 -9.30 3.98 9.61
CA MET A 390 -10.63 4.17 8.98
C MET A 390 -11.47 2.89 8.85
N HIS A 391 -10.86 1.72 8.99
CA HIS A 391 -11.52 0.42 8.92
C HIS A 391 -11.26 -0.36 10.20
N ASP A 392 -12.33 -0.76 10.88
CA ASP A 392 -12.27 -1.76 11.96
C ASP A 392 -12.47 -3.16 11.36
N TYR A 393 -11.42 -3.81 11.05
CA TYR A 393 -11.44 -5.16 10.45
C TYR A 393 -11.99 -6.27 11.38
N GLY A 394 -12.91 -5.93 12.26
CA GLY A 394 -13.53 -6.84 13.22
C GLY A 394 -12.78 -6.93 14.56
N TRP A 395 -11.80 -6.06 14.79
CA TRP A 395 -11.06 -6.02 16.06
C TRP A 395 -11.85 -5.36 17.20
N GLY A 396 -12.97 -4.68 16.92
CA GLY A 396 -13.82 -4.01 17.91
C GLY A 396 -13.11 -2.86 18.61
N GLU A 397 -12.34 -2.07 17.89
CA GLU A 397 -11.45 -1.06 18.45
C GLU A 397 -12.22 0.00 19.25
N CYS A 398 -13.34 0.51 18.75
CA CYS A 398 -14.13 1.49 19.50
C CYS A 398 -14.62 0.97 20.86
N ASP A 399 -15.13 -0.26 20.89
CA ASP A 399 -15.62 -0.88 22.12
C ASP A 399 -14.48 -1.17 23.09
N ARG A 400 -13.32 -1.50 22.57
CA ARG A 400 -12.10 -1.79 23.32
C ARG A 400 -11.54 -0.55 24.02
N TRP A 401 -11.39 0.54 23.25
CA TRP A 401 -10.86 1.79 23.79
C TRP A 401 -11.88 2.55 24.63
N GLY A 402 -13.18 2.40 24.37
CA GLY A 402 -14.26 2.97 25.16
C GLY A 402 -14.43 2.38 26.55
N LYS A 403 -13.83 1.19 26.83
CA LYS A 403 -13.88 0.52 28.14
C LYS A 403 -12.82 0.99 29.14
N PHE A 404 -11.91 1.86 28.73
CA PHE A 404 -10.97 2.47 29.68
C PHE A 404 -11.68 3.45 30.60
N ASP A 405 -11.22 3.57 31.85
CA ASP A 405 -11.72 4.53 32.84
C ASP A 405 -10.58 5.49 33.22
N PRO A 406 -10.70 6.81 32.96
CA PRO A 406 -11.75 7.44 32.16
C PRO A 406 -11.68 7.05 30.66
N PRO A 407 -12.79 7.15 29.91
CA PRO A 407 -12.82 6.82 28.49
C PRO A 407 -11.89 7.72 27.69
N ILE A 408 -11.19 7.13 26.70
CA ILE A 408 -10.32 7.86 25.79
C ILE A 408 -11.15 8.60 24.75
N LYS A 409 -10.81 9.87 24.50
CA LYS A 409 -11.38 10.63 23.39
C LYS A 409 -10.91 10.02 22.07
N MET A 410 -11.86 9.60 21.23
CA MET A 410 -11.58 8.97 19.94
C MET A 410 -12.08 9.81 18.78
N ASP A 411 -11.27 9.93 17.74
CA ASP A 411 -11.73 10.37 16.42
C ASP A 411 -11.98 9.15 15.53
N GLN A 412 -13.23 9.02 15.11
CA GLN A 412 -13.69 7.96 14.21
C GLN A 412 -13.64 8.40 12.73
N GLY A 413 -12.75 9.32 12.39
CA GLY A 413 -12.59 9.83 11.04
C GLY A 413 -13.41 11.08 10.72
N ASN A 414 -13.92 11.78 11.73
CA ASN A 414 -14.73 12.99 11.55
C ASN A 414 -13.87 14.22 11.17
N MET A 415 -12.60 14.25 11.58
CA MET A 415 -11.70 15.36 11.36
C MET A 415 -10.63 15.01 10.32
N PRO A 416 -10.37 15.85 9.30
CA PRO A 416 -9.28 15.64 8.37
C PRO A 416 -7.92 15.56 9.07
N PHE A 417 -7.03 14.69 8.57
CA PHE A 417 -5.74 14.40 9.21
C PHE A 417 -4.88 15.65 9.46
N TYR A 418 -4.77 16.55 8.47
CA TYR A 418 -4.00 17.77 8.64
C TYR A 418 -4.59 18.72 9.69
N GLU A 419 -5.91 18.73 9.84
CA GLU A 419 -6.58 19.52 10.87
C GLU A 419 -6.29 18.97 12.27
N GLN A 420 -6.23 17.64 12.42
CA GLN A 420 -5.84 17.03 13.69
C GLN A 420 -4.40 17.35 14.07
N ILE A 421 -3.45 17.22 13.16
CA ILE A 421 -2.05 17.59 13.43
C ILE A 421 -1.95 19.08 13.78
N ASN A 422 -2.65 19.95 13.05
CA ASN A 422 -2.64 21.40 13.32
C ASN A 422 -3.17 21.75 14.72
N ASN A 423 -4.03 20.89 15.28
CA ASN A 423 -4.57 21.09 16.63
C ASN A 423 -3.83 20.25 17.69
N SER A 424 -2.69 19.65 17.36
CA SER A 424 -1.90 18.85 18.29
C SER A 424 -0.64 19.56 18.78
N ARG A 425 -0.27 19.31 20.05
CA ARG A 425 1.01 19.70 20.65
C ARG A 425 2.09 18.64 20.47
N LEU A 426 1.69 17.39 20.41
CA LEU A 426 2.53 16.20 20.31
C LEU A 426 1.83 15.16 19.45
N VAL A 427 2.57 14.51 18.58
CA VAL A 427 2.09 13.39 17.75
C VAL A 427 2.74 12.10 18.23
N ILE A 428 1.96 11.03 18.37
CA ILE A 428 2.45 9.70 18.68
C ILE A 428 2.03 8.77 17.55
N THR A 429 2.98 8.05 16.94
CA THR A 429 2.68 7.03 15.92
C THR A 429 3.32 5.70 16.29
N THR A 430 2.68 4.62 15.86
CA THR A 430 2.95 3.27 16.34
C THR A 430 3.38 2.30 15.24
N TYR A 431 3.78 2.85 14.08
CA TYR A 431 4.19 2.09 12.90
C TYR A 431 5.07 2.92 11.96
N ASN A 432 5.92 2.26 11.17
CA ASN A 432 6.86 2.90 10.25
C ASN A 432 6.19 3.23 8.89
N SER A 433 5.45 4.34 8.83
CA SER A 433 4.76 4.77 7.61
C SER A 433 4.85 6.28 7.36
N THR A 434 3.98 6.83 6.53
CA THR A 434 4.06 8.24 6.07
C THR A 434 3.77 9.26 7.16
N THR A 435 2.93 8.92 8.12
CA THR A 435 2.35 9.86 9.09
C THR A 435 3.40 10.63 9.90
N TYR A 436 4.39 9.92 10.46
CA TYR A 436 5.45 10.58 11.22
C TYR A 436 6.42 11.36 10.33
N LEU A 437 6.60 10.96 9.07
CA LEU A 437 7.40 11.73 8.11
C LEU A 437 6.76 13.08 7.83
N GLU A 438 5.43 13.15 7.72
CA GLU A 438 4.69 14.40 7.56
C GLU A 438 4.84 15.31 8.80
N ALA A 439 4.76 14.74 10.00
CA ALA A 439 5.00 15.45 11.25
C ALA A 439 6.45 15.97 11.36
N PHE A 440 7.45 15.15 11.02
CA PHE A 440 8.87 15.50 11.05
C PHE A 440 9.21 16.66 10.12
N VAL A 441 8.75 16.61 8.86
CA VAL A 441 9.03 17.70 7.90
C VAL A 441 8.33 19.01 8.26
N ALA A 442 7.20 18.91 8.96
CA ALA A 442 6.47 20.05 9.51
C ALA A 442 7.01 20.53 10.87
N ASN A 443 8.04 19.88 11.39
CA ASN A 443 8.67 20.16 12.67
C ASN A 443 7.72 20.07 13.89
N VAL A 444 6.76 19.15 13.85
CA VAL A 444 5.85 18.87 14.97
C VAL A 444 6.52 17.87 15.94
N PRO A 445 6.53 18.13 17.26
CA PRO A 445 7.03 17.18 18.25
C PRO A 445 6.38 15.80 18.07
N THR A 446 7.21 14.76 17.97
CA THR A 446 6.74 13.43 17.60
C THR A 446 7.47 12.35 18.39
N ILE A 447 6.72 11.43 18.96
CA ILE A 447 7.22 10.22 19.62
C ILE A 447 6.74 9.01 18.80
N LEU A 448 7.64 8.06 18.61
CA LEU A 448 7.41 6.83 17.87
C LEU A 448 7.59 5.65 18.81
N PHE A 449 6.72 4.64 18.70
CA PHE A 449 7.03 3.35 19.30
C PHE A 449 6.48 2.20 18.50
N TRP A 450 7.23 1.15 18.36
CA TRP A 450 6.81 -0.11 17.75
C TRP A 450 7.74 -1.25 18.16
N ASN A 451 7.24 -2.46 18.00
CA ASN A 451 8.01 -3.66 18.28
C ASN A 451 8.99 -3.95 17.14
N PRO A 452 10.31 -3.93 17.37
CA PRO A 452 11.32 -4.17 16.34
C PRO A 452 11.31 -5.60 15.78
N ARG A 453 10.56 -6.54 16.40
CA ARG A 453 10.38 -7.89 15.87
C ARG A 453 9.52 -7.89 14.60
N TYR A 454 8.61 -6.92 14.47
CA TYR A 454 7.69 -6.80 13.34
C TYR A 454 8.11 -5.70 12.38
N GLU A 455 8.41 -4.52 12.90
CA GLU A 455 8.94 -3.39 12.13
C GLU A 455 10.45 -3.54 11.91
N GLN A 456 10.83 -4.49 11.06
CA GLN A 456 12.23 -4.81 10.82
C GLN A 456 12.88 -3.83 9.86
N LEU A 457 14.05 -3.33 10.23
CA LEU A 457 14.81 -2.36 9.45
C LEU A 457 15.95 -3.03 8.67
N ARG A 458 16.22 -2.50 7.47
CA ARG A 458 17.43 -2.89 6.73
C ARG A 458 18.69 -2.32 7.39
N VAL A 459 19.81 -3.00 7.22
CA VAL A 459 21.10 -2.62 7.82
C VAL A 459 21.49 -1.17 7.50
N SER A 460 21.26 -0.70 6.28
CA SER A 460 21.58 0.67 5.86
C SER A 460 20.70 1.75 6.52
N ALA A 461 19.51 1.40 7.01
CA ALA A 461 18.64 2.31 7.72
C ALA A 461 18.89 2.35 9.23
N GLN A 462 19.41 1.24 9.78
CA GLN A 462 19.59 1.07 11.23
C GLN A 462 20.25 2.27 11.92
N PRO A 463 21.38 2.85 11.44
CA PRO A 463 22.02 3.98 12.13
C PRO A 463 21.13 5.21 12.29
N PHE A 464 20.22 5.46 11.35
CA PHE A 464 19.30 6.61 11.42
C PHE A 464 18.22 6.39 12.48
N PHE A 465 17.72 5.16 12.60
CA PHE A 465 16.74 4.82 13.62
C PHE A 465 17.35 4.69 15.01
N ASP A 466 18.61 4.26 15.10
CA ASP A 466 19.37 4.24 16.37
C ASP A 466 19.61 5.67 16.88
N ASP A 467 19.88 6.63 16.00
CA ASP A 467 19.93 8.05 16.39
C ASP A 467 18.57 8.55 16.93
N LEU A 468 17.44 8.15 16.32
CA LEU A 468 16.12 8.48 16.85
C LEU A 468 15.88 7.87 18.24
N ARG A 469 16.35 6.62 18.50
CA ARG A 469 16.27 5.98 19.82
C ARG A 469 17.12 6.74 20.85
N ARG A 470 18.34 7.06 20.49
CA ARG A 470 19.30 7.76 21.36
C ARG A 470 18.75 9.09 21.87
N VAL A 471 18.02 9.84 21.06
CA VAL A 471 17.45 11.15 21.46
C VAL A 471 16.01 11.03 21.99
N GLY A 472 15.48 9.83 22.19
CA GLY A 472 14.16 9.59 22.76
C GLY A 472 12.99 9.93 21.84
N ILE A 473 13.19 9.87 20.52
CA ILE A 473 12.12 10.00 19.53
C ILE A 473 11.48 8.64 19.26
N LEU A 474 12.29 7.58 19.10
CA LEU A 474 11.83 6.21 18.85
C LEU A 474 12.05 5.33 20.07
N HIS A 475 11.03 4.54 20.42
CA HIS A 475 11.02 3.60 21.53
C HIS A 475 10.67 2.20 21.05
N ASP A 476 11.36 1.19 21.57
CA ASP A 476 11.11 -0.22 21.24
C ASP A 476 10.06 -0.87 22.16
N THR A 477 9.60 -0.16 23.18
CA THR A 477 8.54 -0.60 24.10
C THR A 477 7.51 0.50 24.35
N PRO A 478 6.24 0.13 24.56
CA PRO A 478 5.19 1.09 24.86
C PRO A 478 5.41 1.81 26.19
N GLU A 479 6.01 1.16 27.19
CA GLU A 479 6.29 1.75 28.51
C GLU A 479 7.31 2.87 28.41
N SER A 480 8.42 2.64 27.69
CA SER A 480 9.46 3.66 27.49
C SER A 480 8.91 4.89 26.70
N ALA A 481 8.03 4.65 25.73
CA ALA A 481 7.33 5.74 25.03
C ALA A 481 6.42 6.53 25.99
N ALA A 482 5.67 5.83 26.85
CA ALA A 482 4.80 6.46 27.82
C ALA A 482 5.57 7.30 28.84
N GLU A 483 6.72 6.82 29.31
CA GLU A 483 7.64 7.59 30.18
C GLU A 483 8.07 8.89 29.50
N LYS A 484 8.49 8.84 28.26
CA LYS A 484 8.88 10.03 27.49
C LYS A 484 7.69 10.99 27.30
N VAL A 485 6.49 10.49 26.99
CA VAL A 485 5.30 11.34 26.88
C VAL A 485 4.99 12.02 28.22
N ASN A 486 5.04 11.28 29.34
CA ASN A 486 4.84 11.83 30.69
C ASN A 486 5.87 12.91 31.04
N GLU A 487 7.11 12.79 30.54
CA GLU A 487 8.18 13.78 30.76
C GLU A 487 7.91 15.09 29.99
N VAL A 488 7.46 14.99 28.71
CA VAL A 488 7.47 16.16 27.80
C VAL A 488 6.10 16.77 27.55
N TYR A 489 5.00 16.19 28.03
CA TYR A 489 3.63 16.56 27.61
C TYR A 489 3.24 18.03 27.92
N GLU A 490 3.81 18.65 28.95
CA GLU A 490 3.49 20.03 29.32
C GLU A 490 4.09 21.02 28.29
N ASP A 491 5.35 20.81 27.89
CA ASP A 491 6.04 21.60 26.87
C ASP A 491 6.86 20.70 25.92
N PRO A 492 6.20 20.00 24.98
CA PRO A 492 6.91 19.13 24.04
C PRO A 492 7.89 19.91 23.16
N MET A 493 7.66 21.22 22.93
CA MET A 493 8.53 22.03 22.09
C MET A 493 9.87 22.33 22.72
N SER A 494 9.95 22.48 24.04
CA SER A 494 11.22 22.64 24.75
C SER A 494 12.17 21.46 24.50
N TRP A 495 11.65 20.23 24.62
CA TRP A 495 12.39 19.02 24.29
C TRP A 495 12.73 18.94 22.79
N TRP A 496 11.71 19.14 21.93
CA TRP A 496 11.83 18.99 20.48
C TRP A 496 12.81 19.96 19.83
N SER A 497 12.91 21.20 20.37
CA SER A 497 13.76 22.26 19.84
C SER A 497 15.23 22.14 20.26
N SER A 498 15.60 21.14 21.06
CA SER A 498 16.99 20.93 21.42
C SER A 498 17.85 20.70 20.17
N LEU A 499 19.09 21.23 20.18
CA LEU A 499 19.99 21.14 19.03
C LEU A 499 20.18 19.71 18.56
N GLU A 500 20.42 18.80 19.51
CA GLU A 500 20.65 17.39 19.23
C GLU A 500 19.46 16.73 18.51
N ILE A 501 18.23 16.94 18.99
CA ILE A 501 17.01 16.41 18.36
C ILE A 501 16.83 16.97 16.95
N GLN A 502 17.04 18.28 16.77
CA GLN A 502 16.88 18.92 15.46
C GLN A 502 17.94 18.45 14.46
N GLU A 503 19.17 18.17 14.88
CA GLU A 503 20.23 17.60 14.04
C GLU A 503 19.87 16.16 13.61
N VAL A 504 19.47 15.30 14.55
CA VAL A 504 19.06 13.92 14.27
C VAL A 504 17.85 13.89 13.33
N LYS A 505 16.81 14.66 13.64
CA LYS A 505 15.61 14.76 12.78
C LYS A 505 15.97 15.26 11.38
N THR A 506 16.81 16.29 11.27
CA THR A 506 17.21 16.87 9.98
C THR A 506 17.97 15.85 9.13
N ARG A 507 18.91 15.13 9.74
CA ARG A 507 19.65 14.04 9.09
C ARG A 507 18.73 12.91 8.64
N PHE A 508 17.77 12.52 9.48
CA PHE A 508 16.76 11.51 9.16
C PHE A 508 15.88 11.95 7.98
N CYS A 509 15.35 13.19 8.03
CA CYS A 509 14.52 13.73 6.96
C CYS A 509 15.30 13.85 5.65
N TYR A 510 16.57 14.23 5.66
CA TYR A 510 17.39 14.27 4.45
C TYR A 510 17.47 12.91 3.76
N GLN A 511 17.52 11.83 4.54
CA GLN A 511 17.62 10.45 4.05
C GLN A 511 16.27 9.86 3.61
N PHE A 512 15.17 10.07 4.38
CA PHE A 512 13.92 9.34 4.17
C PHE A 512 12.70 10.23 3.91
N ALA A 513 12.83 11.52 4.07
CA ALA A 513 11.72 12.48 3.97
C ALA A 513 12.18 13.82 3.37
N ARG A 514 13.05 13.76 2.37
CA ARG A 514 13.66 14.97 1.81
C ARG A 514 12.63 15.88 1.18
N THR A 515 12.66 17.16 1.57
CA THR A 515 11.86 18.24 0.99
C THR A 515 12.77 19.36 0.46
N SER A 516 12.29 20.13 -0.51
CA SER A 516 12.98 21.28 -1.07
C SER A 516 11.97 22.30 -1.58
N ASP A 517 12.22 23.57 -1.35
CA ASP A 517 11.38 24.65 -1.90
C ASP A 517 11.47 24.71 -3.43
N ASN A 518 12.57 24.19 -3.99
CA ASN A 518 12.83 24.13 -5.43
C ASN A 518 12.55 22.74 -6.04
N TRP A 519 11.72 21.90 -5.39
CA TRP A 519 11.51 20.52 -5.81
C TRP A 519 11.01 20.39 -7.27
N ILE A 520 10.20 21.32 -7.76
CA ILE A 520 9.72 21.33 -9.16
C ILE A 520 10.88 21.48 -10.13
N SER A 521 11.81 22.40 -9.85
CA SER A 521 13.01 22.61 -10.69
C SER A 521 13.93 21.39 -10.66
N GLU A 522 14.11 20.79 -9.49
CA GLU A 522 14.88 19.55 -9.32
C GLU A 522 14.27 18.39 -10.11
N TRP A 523 12.95 18.19 -10.04
CA TRP A 523 12.26 17.16 -10.81
C TRP A 523 12.33 17.42 -12.32
N LYS A 524 12.10 18.66 -12.75
CA LYS A 524 12.22 19.08 -14.15
C LYS A 524 13.57 18.67 -14.73
N GLU A 525 14.66 19.05 -14.08
CA GLU A 525 16.03 18.74 -14.55
C GLU A 525 16.22 17.21 -14.70
N LYS A 526 15.86 16.45 -13.68
CA LYS A 526 16.00 14.99 -13.67
C LYS A 526 15.12 14.32 -14.72
N LEU A 527 13.88 14.73 -14.86
CA LEU A 527 12.94 14.20 -15.84
C LEU A 527 13.41 14.48 -17.28
N LEU A 528 13.82 15.72 -17.57
CA LEU A 528 14.38 16.07 -18.90
C LEU A 528 15.64 15.28 -19.23
N LYS A 529 16.54 15.09 -18.26
CA LYS A 529 17.73 14.24 -18.42
C LYS A 529 17.38 12.79 -18.74
N ILE A 530 16.34 12.24 -18.10
CA ILE A 530 15.88 10.87 -18.37
C ILE A 530 15.31 10.76 -19.78
N VAL A 531 14.47 11.71 -20.20
CA VAL A 531 13.83 11.70 -21.53
C VAL A 531 14.83 11.93 -22.66
N SER A 532 15.82 12.81 -22.46
CA SER A 532 16.85 13.14 -23.47
C SER A 532 17.93 12.06 -23.63
N ALA A 533 18.13 11.18 -22.64
CA ALA A 533 19.13 10.12 -22.70
C ALA A 533 18.78 9.11 -23.82
N LYS A 534 19.61 9.08 -24.90
CA LYS A 534 19.49 8.08 -25.97
C LYS A 534 19.58 6.67 -25.37
N LYS A 535 18.76 5.74 -25.86
CA LYS A 535 18.94 4.31 -25.58
C LYS A 535 20.32 3.88 -26.11
N ASN A 536 21.24 3.58 -25.22
CA ASN A 536 22.38 2.75 -25.62
C ASN A 536 21.82 1.33 -25.84
N TYR A 537 21.54 0.99 -27.09
CA TYR A 537 21.35 -0.41 -27.47
C TYR A 537 22.66 -1.12 -27.16
N ARG A 538 22.77 -1.79 -26.03
CA ARG A 538 23.76 -2.87 -25.89
C ARG A 538 23.31 -3.95 -26.85
N LYS A 539 24.11 -4.12 -27.92
CA LYS A 539 24.04 -5.25 -28.85
C LYS A 539 24.19 -6.57 -28.10
#